data_8e9a8384fa076eec25bb08e3f7b4e74b
#
_entry.id   8e9a8384fa076eec25bb08e3f7b4e74b
#
_cell.length_a   1.000
_cell.length_b   1.000
_cell.length_c   1.000
_cell.angle_alpha   90.00
_cell.angle_beta   90.00
_cell.angle_gamma   90.00
#
_symmetry.space_group_name_H-M   'P 1'
#
loop_
_entity.id
_entity.type
_entity.pdbx_description
1 polymer ?
#
loop_
_entity_poly.entity_id
_entity_poly.type
_entity_poly.pdbx_seq_one_letter_code
_entity_poly.pdbx_strand_id
1 'polypeptide(L)'
;MPSDELLVAFLDGELEAGERERIDNLIKADEAVAKRFDFLSRSEMPFFDAFEPLLENAPAAHLESILNNLPAPGANEPAVNGWKRRGFIAAAIAAVFVGVVADRAFLGMRGSPEGNETGGWRAVVAEYVALYTADTLADLPSDGQSQAQELRNVGSKLGISLPVEAVTLPGIPLKRAQILEYDGRPLGQLAYLDPVHGPLALCIVQSSKGAKPPQTEQRRGMNVIFWADDAHGFMLIGRNPVDQLSVLTEKFRTALTA
;
A
#
# COMPACT_ATOMS: atom_id res chain seq x y z
N MET A 1 -23.72 27.13 -1.51
CA MET A 1 -23.90 25.77 -2.05
C MET A 1 -23.05 24.83 -1.20
N PRO A 2 -23.57 23.71 -0.69
CA PRO A 2 -22.77 22.73 0.02
C PRO A 2 -21.69 22.15 -0.91
N SER A 3 -20.58 21.66 -0.36
CA SER A 3 -19.55 21.00 -1.14
C SER A 3 -20.00 19.60 -1.58
N ASP A 4 -19.36 19.04 -2.60
CA ASP A 4 -19.66 17.69 -3.10
C ASP A 4 -19.38 16.64 -2.02
N GLU A 5 -18.30 16.81 -1.25
CA GLU A 5 -17.96 15.91 -0.14
C GLU A 5 -19.07 15.86 0.91
N LEU A 6 -19.71 17.01 1.20
CA LEU A 6 -20.78 17.07 2.16
C LEU A 6 -22.09 16.43 1.63
N LEU A 7 -22.35 16.54 0.32
CA LEU A 7 -23.46 15.85 -0.33
C LEU A 7 -23.24 14.34 -0.41
N VAL A 8 -22.00 13.90 -0.64
CA VAL A 8 -21.63 12.47 -0.62
C VAL A 8 -21.75 11.91 0.79
N ALA A 9 -21.21 12.61 1.81
CA ALA A 9 -21.36 12.20 3.22
C ALA A 9 -22.85 12.11 3.65
N PHE A 10 -23.73 12.95 3.08
CA PHE A 10 -25.18 12.84 3.27
C PHE A 10 -25.74 11.55 2.64
N LEU A 11 -25.32 11.21 1.40
CA LEU A 11 -25.71 9.98 0.69
C LEU A 11 -25.26 8.72 1.47
N ASP A 12 -24.04 8.74 1.96
CA ASP A 12 -23.41 7.61 2.69
C ASP A 12 -23.93 7.49 4.13
N GLY A 13 -24.70 8.46 4.60
CA GLY A 13 -25.25 8.44 5.95
C GLY A 13 -24.26 8.80 7.06
N GLU A 14 -23.14 9.40 6.73
CA GLU A 14 -22.04 9.73 7.64
C GLU A 14 -22.22 11.04 8.41
N LEU A 15 -23.24 11.84 8.08
CA LEU A 15 -23.49 13.11 8.76
C LEU A 15 -24.19 12.94 10.11
N GLU A 16 -23.82 13.78 11.07
CA GLU A 16 -24.54 13.96 12.35
C GLU A 16 -25.96 14.46 12.11
N ALA A 17 -26.90 14.13 13.04
CA ALA A 17 -28.34 14.37 12.88
C ALA A 17 -28.69 15.82 12.52
N GLY A 18 -28.06 16.81 13.17
CA GLY A 18 -28.33 18.23 12.91
C GLY A 18 -27.80 18.72 11.55
N GLU A 19 -26.68 18.18 11.08
CA GLU A 19 -26.11 18.52 9.79
C GLU A 19 -26.89 17.85 8.66
N ARG A 20 -27.30 16.62 8.86
CA ARG A 20 -28.19 15.86 7.96
C ARG A 20 -29.51 16.62 7.73
N GLU A 21 -30.18 17.10 8.77
CA GLU A 21 -31.41 17.86 8.64
C GLU A 21 -31.20 19.18 7.87
N ARG A 22 -30.06 19.84 8.10
CA ARG A 22 -29.71 21.06 7.38
C ARG A 22 -29.52 20.82 5.88
N ILE A 23 -28.80 19.75 5.51
CA ILE A 23 -28.58 19.39 4.09
C ILE A 23 -29.87 18.93 3.45
N ASP A 24 -30.70 18.14 4.11
CA ASP A 24 -32.01 17.71 3.62
C ASP A 24 -32.93 18.92 3.31
N ASN A 25 -32.94 19.91 4.19
CA ASN A 25 -33.70 21.16 3.96
C ASN A 25 -33.14 22.00 2.79
N LEU A 26 -31.80 22.02 2.61
CA LEU A 26 -31.17 22.69 1.47
C LEU A 26 -31.51 22.00 0.14
N ILE A 27 -31.50 20.67 0.09
CA ILE A 27 -31.88 19.90 -1.10
C ILE A 27 -33.33 20.18 -1.48
N LYS A 28 -34.23 20.34 -0.50
CA LYS A 28 -35.65 20.65 -0.74
C LYS A 28 -35.91 22.12 -1.15
N ALA A 29 -35.07 23.04 -0.70
CA ALA A 29 -35.28 24.47 -0.89
C ALA A 29 -34.53 25.06 -2.10
N ASP A 30 -33.46 24.45 -2.56
CA ASP A 30 -32.59 24.97 -3.62
C ASP A 30 -32.45 23.96 -4.76
N GLU A 31 -33.04 24.34 -5.93
CA GLU A 31 -33.04 23.50 -7.15
C GLU A 31 -31.62 23.19 -7.66
N ALA A 32 -30.65 24.09 -7.47
CA ALA A 32 -29.27 23.85 -7.89
C ALA A 32 -28.58 22.78 -7.00
N VAL A 33 -28.89 22.81 -5.70
CA VAL A 33 -28.42 21.79 -4.75
C VAL A 33 -29.09 20.45 -5.05
N ALA A 34 -30.39 20.44 -5.32
CA ALA A 34 -31.13 19.24 -5.69
C ALA A 34 -30.59 18.58 -6.97
N LYS A 35 -30.30 19.37 -8.02
CA LYS A 35 -29.68 18.89 -9.27
C LYS A 35 -28.30 18.31 -9.04
N ARG A 36 -27.48 18.95 -8.18
CA ARG A 36 -26.14 18.43 -7.87
C ARG A 36 -26.22 17.14 -7.07
N PHE A 37 -27.11 17.07 -6.11
CA PHE A 37 -27.39 15.86 -5.33
C PHE A 37 -27.87 14.70 -6.23
N ASP A 38 -28.84 14.96 -7.14
CA ASP A 38 -29.32 13.97 -8.11
C ASP A 38 -28.19 13.48 -9.04
N PHE A 39 -27.29 14.37 -9.45
CA PHE A 39 -26.12 13.97 -10.24
C PHE A 39 -25.17 13.03 -9.46
N LEU A 40 -24.88 13.34 -8.19
CA LEU A 40 -24.01 12.53 -7.33
C LEU A 40 -24.67 11.20 -6.94
N SER A 41 -25.98 11.18 -6.73
CA SER A 41 -26.75 9.96 -6.41
C SER A 41 -26.87 8.97 -7.58
N ARG A 42 -26.69 9.43 -8.83
CA ARG A 42 -26.70 8.56 -10.02
C ARG A 42 -25.52 7.59 -10.11
N SER A 43 -24.58 7.62 -9.18
CA SER A 43 -23.56 6.58 -9.06
C SER A 43 -24.12 5.23 -8.59
N GLU A 44 -25.39 5.12 -8.23
CA GLU A 44 -26.12 3.87 -8.17
C GLU A 44 -26.33 3.31 -9.59
N MET A 45 -25.23 2.88 -10.21
CA MET A 45 -25.32 1.97 -11.35
C MET A 45 -26.06 0.73 -10.89
N PRO A 46 -26.92 0.09 -11.73
CA PRO A 46 -27.65 -1.11 -11.37
C PRO A 46 -26.68 -2.31 -11.31
N PHE A 47 -25.74 -2.26 -10.37
CA PHE A 47 -24.78 -3.33 -10.16
C PHE A 47 -25.48 -4.64 -9.82
N PHE A 48 -26.59 -4.60 -9.09
CA PHE A 48 -27.37 -5.76 -8.77
C PHE A 48 -27.84 -6.47 -10.05
N ASP A 49 -28.49 -5.75 -10.96
CA ASP A 49 -29.00 -6.31 -12.21
C ASP A 49 -27.87 -6.79 -13.14
N ALA A 50 -26.72 -6.08 -13.11
CA ALA A 50 -25.56 -6.45 -13.91
C ALA A 50 -24.88 -7.73 -13.42
N PHE A 51 -24.92 -8.03 -12.12
CA PHE A 51 -24.29 -9.21 -11.53
C PHE A 51 -25.25 -10.37 -11.25
N GLU A 52 -26.56 -10.16 -11.33
CA GLU A 52 -27.57 -11.20 -11.11
C GLU A 52 -27.37 -12.44 -11.98
N PRO A 53 -27.04 -12.36 -13.30
CA PRO A 53 -26.75 -13.55 -14.10
C PRO A 53 -25.53 -14.35 -13.62
N LEU A 54 -24.59 -13.74 -12.91
CA LEU A 54 -23.46 -14.45 -12.30
C LEU A 54 -23.89 -15.18 -11.02
N LEU A 55 -24.87 -14.65 -10.29
CA LEU A 55 -25.42 -15.28 -9.10
C LEU A 55 -26.28 -16.50 -9.45
N GLU A 56 -26.97 -16.51 -10.59
CA GLU A 56 -27.74 -17.68 -11.07
C GLU A 56 -26.86 -18.92 -11.28
N ASN A 57 -25.59 -18.71 -11.67
CA ASN A 57 -24.61 -19.78 -11.86
C ASN A 57 -23.76 -20.06 -10.61
N ALA A 58 -24.04 -19.41 -9.48
CA ALA A 58 -23.32 -19.64 -8.24
C ALA A 58 -23.59 -21.06 -7.70
N PRO A 59 -22.61 -21.76 -7.12
CA PRO A 59 -22.79 -23.10 -6.55
C PRO A 59 -23.54 -23.05 -5.21
N ALA A 60 -24.74 -22.45 -5.20
CA ALA A 60 -25.55 -22.21 -4.00
C ALA A 60 -25.80 -23.49 -3.19
N ALA A 61 -26.17 -24.57 -3.84
CA ALA A 61 -26.43 -25.87 -3.17
C ALA A 61 -25.16 -26.41 -2.48
N HIS A 62 -23.97 -26.19 -3.06
CA HIS A 62 -22.70 -26.57 -2.43
C HIS A 62 -22.39 -25.71 -1.21
N LEU A 63 -22.60 -24.40 -1.31
CA LEU A 63 -22.40 -23.47 -0.20
C LEU A 63 -23.38 -23.73 0.95
N GLU A 64 -24.66 -24.00 0.64
CA GLU A 64 -25.67 -24.42 1.63
C GLU A 64 -25.29 -25.72 2.33
N SER A 65 -24.74 -26.70 1.59
CA SER A 65 -24.28 -27.94 2.20
C SER A 65 -23.12 -27.73 3.17
N ILE A 66 -22.19 -26.81 2.84
CA ILE A 66 -21.11 -26.42 3.74
C ILE A 66 -21.69 -25.73 5.00
N LEU A 67 -22.62 -24.81 4.81
CA LEU A 67 -23.25 -24.08 5.91
C LEU A 67 -23.99 -25.02 6.87
N ASN A 68 -24.74 -25.98 6.33
CA ASN A 68 -25.50 -26.98 7.11
C ASN A 68 -24.60 -27.98 7.84
N ASN A 69 -23.38 -28.19 7.36
CA ASN A 69 -22.38 -29.07 7.99
C ASN A 69 -21.48 -28.34 9.00
N LEU A 70 -21.65 -27.03 9.19
CA LEU A 70 -20.93 -26.31 10.26
C LEU A 70 -21.45 -26.80 11.62
N PRO A 71 -20.58 -27.13 12.59
CA PRO A 71 -21.01 -27.47 13.93
C PRO A 71 -21.79 -26.32 14.53
N ALA A 72 -22.96 -26.62 15.07
CA ALA A 72 -23.80 -25.61 15.74
C ALA A 72 -22.99 -24.90 16.84
N PRO A 73 -23.07 -23.57 16.95
CA PRO A 73 -22.41 -22.86 18.02
C PRO A 73 -22.94 -23.36 19.37
N GLY A 74 -22.11 -24.06 20.14
CA GLY A 74 -22.49 -24.54 21.47
C GLY A 74 -22.61 -26.05 21.66
N ALA A 75 -22.34 -26.91 20.64
CA ALA A 75 -22.50 -28.37 20.79
C ALA A 75 -21.39 -29.07 21.62
N ASN A 76 -20.37 -28.36 22.06
CA ASN A 76 -19.27 -28.91 22.88
C ASN A 76 -18.88 -27.98 24.05
N GLU A 77 -19.85 -27.44 24.79
CA GLU A 77 -19.53 -26.92 26.12
C GLU A 77 -19.64 -28.04 27.16
N PRO A 78 -18.54 -28.50 27.78
CA PRO A 78 -18.64 -29.27 29.00
C PRO A 78 -19.33 -28.38 30.05
N ALA A 79 -20.39 -28.90 30.68
CA ALA A 79 -21.11 -28.22 31.73
C ALA A 79 -20.15 -27.85 32.88
N VAL A 80 -19.64 -26.62 32.88
CA VAL A 80 -18.84 -26.08 33.99
C VAL A 80 -19.77 -25.43 34.98
N ASN A 81 -19.96 -26.15 36.08
CA ASN A 81 -20.71 -25.71 37.23
C ASN A 81 -20.24 -24.33 37.75
N GLY A 82 -21.14 -23.38 37.77
CA GLY A 82 -21.25 -22.44 38.91
C GLY A 82 -20.29 -21.24 38.96
N TRP A 83 -19.67 -20.78 37.87
CA TRP A 83 -18.92 -19.52 37.90
C TRP A 83 -19.76 -18.34 37.40
N LYS A 84 -19.82 -17.30 38.27
CA LYS A 84 -20.64 -16.11 38.06
C LYS A 84 -20.33 -15.43 36.74
N ARG A 85 -21.35 -15.13 35.93
CA ARG A 85 -21.30 -14.46 34.61
C ARG A 85 -20.35 -13.25 34.50
N ARG A 86 -20.12 -12.54 35.63
CA ARG A 86 -19.19 -11.39 35.67
C ARG A 86 -17.71 -11.77 35.55
N GLY A 87 -17.32 -12.99 35.99
CA GLY A 87 -15.96 -13.47 35.85
C GLY A 87 -15.62 -13.90 34.39
N PHE A 88 -16.62 -14.38 33.65
CA PHE A 88 -16.42 -14.81 32.25
C PHE A 88 -16.20 -13.64 31.31
N ILE A 89 -16.93 -12.54 31.50
CA ILE A 89 -16.75 -11.31 30.68
C ILE A 89 -15.37 -10.70 30.94
N ALA A 90 -14.93 -10.67 32.19
CA ALA A 90 -13.57 -10.19 32.53
C ALA A 90 -12.46 -11.09 31.97
N ALA A 91 -12.65 -12.42 31.97
CA ALA A 91 -11.70 -13.38 31.39
C ALA A 91 -11.68 -13.33 29.85
N ALA A 92 -12.82 -13.13 29.19
CA ALA A 92 -12.89 -12.97 27.74
C ALA A 92 -12.21 -11.66 27.29
N ILE A 93 -12.41 -10.55 27.98
CA ILE A 93 -11.72 -9.29 27.72
C ILE A 93 -10.21 -9.44 27.96
N ALA A 94 -9.80 -10.09 29.05
CA ALA A 94 -8.40 -10.37 29.32
C ALA A 94 -7.78 -11.30 28.26
N ALA A 95 -8.49 -12.32 27.78
CA ALA A 95 -8.01 -13.22 26.71
C ALA A 95 -7.87 -12.50 25.37
N VAL A 96 -8.75 -11.56 25.02
CA VAL A 96 -8.61 -10.73 23.83
C VAL A 96 -7.40 -9.79 23.96
N PHE A 97 -7.22 -9.15 25.12
CA PHE A 97 -6.04 -8.33 25.37
C PHE A 97 -4.73 -9.14 25.35
N VAL A 98 -4.71 -10.32 25.98
CA VAL A 98 -3.55 -11.24 25.91
C VAL A 98 -3.34 -11.76 24.50
N GLY A 99 -4.40 -12.08 23.75
CA GLY A 99 -4.31 -12.50 22.36
C GLY A 99 -3.73 -11.39 21.46
N VAL A 100 -4.20 -10.16 21.58
CA VAL A 100 -3.68 -9.01 20.83
C VAL A 100 -2.25 -8.68 21.24
N VAL A 101 -1.93 -8.74 22.54
CA VAL A 101 -0.55 -8.51 23.01
C VAL A 101 0.37 -9.66 22.61
N ALA A 102 -0.10 -10.91 22.67
CA ALA A 102 0.66 -12.07 22.20
C ALA A 102 0.87 -12.06 20.68
N ASP A 103 -0.13 -11.68 19.89
CA ASP A 103 -0.01 -11.51 18.45
C ASP A 103 0.96 -10.37 18.11
N ARG A 104 0.85 -9.24 18.79
CA ARG A 104 1.80 -8.12 18.65
C ARG A 104 3.23 -8.50 19.12
N ALA A 105 3.35 -9.25 20.20
CA ALA A 105 4.63 -9.76 20.68
C ALA A 105 5.20 -10.83 19.72
N PHE A 106 4.36 -11.72 19.19
CA PHE A 106 4.78 -12.76 18.23
C PHE A 106 5.13 -12.17 16.86
N LEU A 107 4.42 -11.16 16.38
CA LEU A 107 4.78 -10.37 15.21
C LEU A 107 6.04 -9.55 15.49
N GLY A 108 6.21 -9.00 16.69
CA GLY A 108 7.41 -8.30 17.13
C GLY A 108 8.62 -9.23 17.33
N MET A 109 8.42 -10.49 17.73
CA MET A 109 9.51 -11.49 17.85
C MET A 109 9.91 -12.10 16.50
N ARG A 110 9.05 -12.05 15.48
CA ARG A 110 9.42 -12.39 14.09
C ARG A 110 10.04 -11.22 13.32
N GLY A 111 9.85 -9.97 13.79
CA GLY A 111 10.60 -8.81 13.36
C GLY A 111 11.59 -8.45 14.47
N SER A 112 12.89 -8.60 14.24
CA SER A 112 13.93 -8.23 15.18
C SER A 112 13.71 -6.83 15.76
N PRO A 113 13.79 -6.61 17.11
CA PRO A 113 13.47 -5.32 17.73
C PRO A 113 14.52 -4.21 17.52
N GLU A 114 15.53 -4.44 16.74
CA GLU A 114 16.54 -3.42 16.45
C GLU A 114 16.47 -3.00 14.98
N GLY A 115 15.69 -1.98 14.67
CA GLY A 115 15.77 -1.30 13.37
C GLY A 115 14.48 -1.16 12.58
N ASN A 116 13.31 -1.21 13.19
CA ASN A 116 12.04 -1.37 12.46
C ASN A 116 11.55 -0.13 11.69
N GLU A 117 12.12 1.06 11.87
CA GLU A 117 11.80 2.19 10.99
C GLU A 117 12.50 2.11 9.63
N THR A 118 13.68 1.47 9.55
CA THR A 118 14.46 1.36 8.30
C THR A 118 14.12 0.09 7.50
N GLY A 119 13.54 -0.93 8.11
CA GLY A 119 13.22 -2.21 7.45
C GLY A 119 11.78 -2.31 6.95
N GLY A 120 10.84 -1.62 7.57
CA GLY A 120 9.41 -1.71 7.26
C GLY A 120 9.08 -1.22 5.85
N TRP A 121 9.63 -0.11 5.42
CA TRP A 121 9.38 0.44 4.09
C TRP A 121 9.91 -0.49 2.98
N ARG A 122 11.04 -1.21 3.20
CA ARG A 122 11.58 -2.15 2.20
C ARG A 122 10.64 -3.32 1.94
N ALA A 123 9.93 -3.80 2.95
CA ALA A 123 8.95 -4.86 2.80
C ALA A 123 7.76 -4.40 1.95
N VAL A 124 7.22 -3.22 2.24
CA VAL A 124 6.09 -2.63 1.49
C VAL A 124 6.49 -2.33 0.05
N VAL A 125 7.69 -1.77 -0.17
CA VAL A 125 8.21 -1.53 -1.52
C VAL A 125 8.35 -2.85 -2.29
N ALA A 126 8.86 -3.90 -1.68
CA ALA A 126 8.99 -5.20 -2.34
C ALA A 126 7.62 -5.79 -2.74
N GLU A 127 6.59 -5.61 -1.93
CA GLU A 127 5.23 -6.02 -2.28
C GLU A 127 4.68 -5.21 -3.46
N TYR A 128 4.91 -3.91 -3.46
CA TYR A 128 4.48 -3.03 -4.54
C TYR A 128 5.22 -3.30 -5.86
N VAL A 129 6.54 -3.46 -5.81
CA VAL A 129 7.35 -3.77 -7.00
C VAL A 129 7.06 -5.17 -7.54
N ALA A 130 6.66 -6.13 -6.69
CA ALA A 130 6.26 -7.47 -7.12
C ALA A 130 5.02 -7.46 -8.04
N LEU A 131 4.20 -6.40 -8.00
CA LEU A 131 3.06 -6.21 -8.88
C LEU A 131 3.44 -5.70 -10.27
N TYR A 132 4.66 -5.19 -10.44
CA TYR A 132 5.11 -4.71 -11.75
C TYR A 132 5.40 -5.87 -12.70
N THR A 133 4.86 -5.76 -13.90
CA THR A 133 5.20 -6.60 -15.05
C THR A 133 5.94 -5.78 -16.10
N ALA A 134 6.49 -6.44 -17.10
CA ALA A 134 7.09 -5.73 -18.25
C ALA A 134 6.07 -4.82 -18.93
N ASP A 135 4.83 -5.29 -19.10
CA ASP A 135 3.74 -4.53 -19.73
C ASP A 135 3.36 -3.29 -18.92
N THR A 136 3.38 -3.38 -17.57
CA THR A 136 3.10 -2.22 -16.69
C THR A 136 4.03 -1.04 -16.97
N LEU A 137 5.27 -1.30 -17.37
CA LEU A 137 6.29 -0.27 -17.63
C LEU A 137 6.53 0.01 -19.11
N ALA A 138 6.19 -0.93 -20.02
CA ALA A 138 6.47 -0.81 -21.45
C ALA A 138 5.81 0.42 -22.08
N ASP A 139 4.52 0.63 -21.77
CA ASP A 139 3.70 1.68 -22.39
C ASP A 139 3.87 3.07 -21.74
N LEU A 140 4.72 3.17 -20.71
CA LEU A 140 4.98 4.48 -20.13
C LEU A 140 5.79 5.36 -21.08
N PRO A 141 5.35 6.62 -21.32
CA PRO A 141 6.10 7.56 -22.15
C PRO A 141 7.49 7.79 -21.54
N SER A 142 8.52 7.75 -22.38
CA SER A 142 9.92 7.90 -21.95
C SER A 142 10.61 9.03 -22.70
N ASP A 143 9.94 10.19 -22.82
CA ASP A 143 10.61 11.37 -23.35
C ASP A 143 11.55 11.99 -22.30
N GLY A 144 12.73 12.42 -22.76
CA GLY A 144 13.78 12.89 -21.86
C GLY A 144 13.44 14.17 -21.09
N GLN A 145 12.54 14.99 -21.60
CA GLN A 145 12.14 16.23 -20.93
C GLN A 145 11.22 15.93 -19.74
N SER A 146 10.25 15.07 -19.92
CA SER A 146 9.37 14.60 -18.84
C SER A 146 10.16 13.85 -17.77
N GLN A 147 11.06 12.97 -18.14
CA GLN A 147 11.93 12.26 -17.20
C GLN A 147 12.79 13.19 -16.38
N ALA A 148 13.41 14.21 -17.01
CA ALA A 148 14.19 15.20 -16.28
C ALA A 148 13.32 16.00 -15.29
N GLN A 149 12.08 16.29 -15.62
CA GLN A 149 11.15 16.95 -14.72
C GLN A 149 10.73 16.05 -13.55
N GLU A 150 10.42 14.78 -13.81
CA GLU A 150 10.11 13.79 -12.77
C GLU A 150 11.28 13.64 -11.78
N LEU A 151 12.50 13.50 -12.29
CA LEU A 151 13.72 13.40 -11.45
C LEU A 151 13.94 14.65 -10.60
N ARG A 152 13.73 15.86 -11.15
CA ARG A 152 13.79 17.11 -10.36
C ARG A 152 12.76 17.13 -9.25
N ASN A 153 11.53 16.69 -9.52
CA ASN A 153 10.47 16.63 -8.52
C ASN A 153 10.81 15.65 -7.39
N VAL A 154 11.30 14.47 -7.73
CA VAL A 154 11.76 13.48 -6.75
C VAL A 154 12.91 14.02 -5.93
N GLY A 155 13.93 14.58 -6.59
CA GLY A 155 15.11 15.14 -5.92
C GLY A 155 14.76 16.27 -4.98
N SER A 156 13.89 17.20 -5.40
CA SER A 156 13.42 18.31 -4.58
C SER A 156 12.69 17.85 -3.31
N LYS A 157 11.86 16.82 -3.41
CA LYS A 157 11.10 16.29 -2.26
C LYS A 157 11.97 15.54 -1.26
N LEU A 158 13.01 14.89 -1.73
CA LEU A 158 13.93 14.10 -0.90
C LEU A 158 15.16 14.87 -0.44
N GLY A 159 15.45 16.05 -1.03
CA GLY A 159 16.68 16.81 -0.75
C GLY A 159 17.93 16.14 -1.34
N ILE A 160 17.81 15.45 -2.49
CA ILE A 160 18.92 14.80 -3.18
C ILE A 160 19.00 15.26 -4.64
N SER A 161 20.21 15.39 -5.17
CA SER A 161 20.41 15.69 -6.60
C SER A 161 20.28 14.40 -7.41
N LEU A 162 19.39 14.40 -8.40
CA LEU A 162 19.16 13.27 -9.30
C LEU A 162 19.31 13.72 -10.78
N PRO A 163 20.52 14.11 -11.22
CA PRO A 163 20.73 14.44 -12.62
C PRO A 163 20.54 13.18 -13.47
N VAL A 164 20.05 13.36 -14.69
CA VAL A 164 19.74 12.25 -15.63
C VAL A 164 20.93 11.31 -15.80
N GLU A 165 22.14 11.86 -15.87
CA GLU A 165 23.39 11.11 -16.08
C GLU A 165 23.70 10.19 -14.88
N ALA A 166 23.38 10.62 -13.65
CA ALA A 166 23.63 9.83 -12.44
C ALA A 166 22.69 8.61 -12.33
N VAL A 167 21.52 8.70 -12.92
CA VAL A 167 20.50 7.64 -12.82
C VAL A 167 20.31 6.85 -14.11
N THR A 168 21.01 7.20 -15.19
CA THR A 168 20.97 6.47 -16.46
C THR A 168 21.73 5.16 -16.35
N LEU A 169 21.08 4.06 -16.72
CA LEU A 169 21.68 2.72 -16.76
C LEU A 169 21.88 2.27 -18.21
N PRO A 170 23.08 1.79 -18.60
CA PRO A 170 23.31 1.27 -19.94
C PRO A 170 22.42 0.07 -20.24
N GLY A 171 21.62 0.15 -21.31
CA GLY A 171 20.76 -0.94 -21.77
C GLY A 171 19.50 -1.18 -20.90
N ILE A 172 19.30 -0.41 -19.83
CA ILE A 172 18.14 -0.53 -18.94
C ILE A 172 17.46 0.84 -18.86
N PRO A 173 16.44 1.11 -19.68
CA PRO A 173 15.80 2.41 -19.76
C PRO A 173 15.04 2.75 -18.46
N LEU A 174 15.20 3.99 -18.00
CA LEU A 174 14.33 4.59 -16.99
C LEU A 174 12.94 4.79 -17.62
N LYS A 175 11.91 4.31 -16.97
CA LYS A 175 10.52 4.41 -17.43
C LYS A 175 9.72 5.43 -16.65
N ARG A 176 10.02 5.63 -15.35
CA ARG A 176 9.30 6.57 -14.49
C ARG A 176 10.13 6.95 -13.27
N ALA A 177 10.04 8.21 -12.85
CA ALA A 177 10.47 8.65 -11.54
C ALA A 177 9.29 9.31 -10.82
N GLN A 178 8.95 8.85 -9.62
CA GLN A 178 7.77 9.29 -8.88
C GLN A 178 8.01 9.38 -7.39
N ILE A 179 7.19 10.20 -6.72
CA ILE A 179 7.08 10.23 -5.26
C ILE A 179 5.90 9.35 -4.85
N LEU A 180 6.17 8.46 -3.96
CA LEU A 180 5.21 7.68 -3.18
C LEU A 180 5.26 8.16 -1.74
N GLU A 181 4.36 7.69 -0.92
CA GLU A 181 4.34 7.95 0.51
C GLU A 181 4.38 6.65 1.29
N TYR A 182 5.19 6.61 2.32
CA TYR A 182 5.25 5.52 3.28
C TYR A 182 5.27 6.10 4.69
N ASP A 183 4.26 5.77 5.48
CA ASP A 183 4.12 6.23 6.88
C ASP A 183 4.26 7.77 7.03
N GLY A 184 3.57 8.53 6.16
CA GLY A 184 3.60 9.98 6.13
C GLY A 184 4.92 10.59 5.65
N ARG A 185 5.84 9.79 5.11
CA ARG A 185 7.17 10.24 4.64
C ARG A 185 7.32 10.03 3.14
N PRO A 186 7.95 10.96 2.40
CA PRO A 186 8.18 10.79 0.98
C PRO A 186 9.15 9.64 0.69
N LEU A 187 8.81 8.84 -0.31
CA LEU A 187 9.62 7.78 -0.88
C LEU A 187 9.75 8.03 -2.38
N GLY A 188 10.96 8.25 -2.84
CA GLY A 188 11.25 8.36 -4.27
C GLY A 188 11.41 6.97 -4.88
N GLN A 189 10.80 6.75 -6.03
CA GLN A 189 10.96 5.53 -6.81
C GLN A 189 11.37 5.87 -8.24
N LEU A 190 12.46 5.29 -8.70
CA LEU A 190 12.90 5.29 -10.08
C LEU A 190 12.69 3.88 -10.63
N ALA A 191 11.74 3.72 -11.54
CA ALA A 191 11.38 2.44 -12.14
C ALA A 191 12.04 2.30 -13.51
N TYR A 192 12.73 1.19 -13.70
CA TYR A 192 13.43 0.80 -14.92
C TYR A 192 12.82 -0.47 -15.50
N LEU A 193 13.01 -0.69 -16.78
CA LEU A 193 12.65 -1.94 -17.45
C LEU A 193 13.90 -2.59 -18.03
N ASP A 194 14.43 -3.59 -17.32
CA ASP A 194 15.49 -4.44 -17.84
C ASP A 194 14.92 -5.36 -18.92
N PRO A 195 15.48 -5.37 -20.14
CA PRO A 195 14.95 -6.19 -21.24
C PRO A 195 15.06 -7.70 -21.00
N VAL A 196 15.93 -8.14 -20.09
CA VAL A 196 16.17 -9.55 -19.77
C VAL A 196 15.45 -9.97 -18.48
N HIS A 197 15.55 -9.14 -17.43
CA HIS A 197 15.08 -9.48 -16.09
C HIS A 197 13.77 -8.79 -15.70
N GLY A 198 13.23 -7.90 -16.56
CA GLY A 198 11.98 -7.19 -16.32
C GLY A 198 12.13 -5.98 -15.39
N PRO A 199 11.11 -5.68 -14.58
CA PRO A 199 11.11 -4.50 -13.72
C PRO A 199 12.26 -4.48 -12.71
N LEU A 200 12.92 -3.31 -12.63
CA LEU A 200 13.96 -2.97 -11.65
C LEU A 200 13.59 -1.63 -11.04
N ALA A 201 13.76 -1.45 -9.74
CA ALA A 201 13.46 -0.17 -9.09
C ALA A 201 14.58 0.26 -8.14
N LEU A 202 14.98 1.54 -8.23
CA LEU A 202 15.75 2.23 -7.21
C LEU A 202 14.77 3.03 -6.36
N CYS A 203 14.74 2.75 -5.05
CA CYS A 203 13.91 3.45 -4.08
C CYS A 203 14.78 4.21 -3.08
N ILE A 204 14.38 5.43 -2.75
CA ILE A 204 15.14 6.38 -1.94
C ILE A 204 14.21 6.94 -0.87
N VAL A 205 14.66 6.95 0.38
CA VAL A 205 13.97 7.58 1.51
C VAL A 205 14.93 8.49 2.27
N GLN A 206 14.43 9.51 2.92
CA GLN A 206 15.23 10.26 3.87
C GLN A 206 15.55 9.41 5.11
N SER A 207 16.77 9.45 5.58
CA SER A 207 17.24 8.70 6.74
C SER A 207 18.32 9.49 7.48
N SER A 208 18.21 9.57 8.79
CA SER A 208 19.21 10.20 9.68
C SER A 208 20.04 9.17 10.46
N LYS A 209 20.02 7.90 10.04
CA LYS A 209 20.65 6.78 10.79
C LYS A 209 22.12 6.56 10.43
N GLY A 210 22.71 7.48 9.64
CA GLY A 210 24.11 7.40 9.20
C GLY A 210 24.33 6.39 8.07
N ALA A 211 25.54 6.48 7.50
CA ALA A 211 25.96 5.65 6.39
C ALA A 211 26.02 4.15 6.74
N LYS A 212 25.56 3.32 5.82
CA LYS A 212 25.61 1.84 5.92
C LYS A 212 26.10 1.25 4.61
N PRO A 213 27.01 0.28 4.65
CA PRO A 213 27.49 -0.38 3.45
C PRO A 213 26.35 -1.18 2.80
N PRO A 214 26.47 -1.53 1.51
CA PRO A 214 25.52 -2.38 0.80
C PRO A 214 25.34 -3.72 1.49
N GLN A 215 24.09 -4.12 1.65
CA GLN A 215 23.67 -5.41 2.18
C GLN A 215 22.67 -6.04 1.22
N THR A 216 22.70 -7.36 1.11
CA THR A 216 21.82 -8.11 0.21
C THR A 216 20.78 -8.87 1.00
N GLU A 217 19.53 -8.86 0.50
CA GLU A 217 18.44 -9.67 1.00
C GLU A 217 17.57 -10.17 -0.17
N GLN A 218 16.67 -11.11 0.09
CA GLN A 218 15.65 -11.53 -0.87
C GLN A 218 14.27 -11.23 -0.33
N ARG A 219 13.40 -10.67 -1.21
CA ARG A 219 12.00 -10.36 -0.90
C ARG A 219 11.10 -10.69 -2.07
N ARG A 220 10.03 -11.43 -1.82
CA ARG A 220 9.02 -11.77 -2.86
C ARG A 220 9.63 -12.36 -4.14
N GLY A 221 10.69 -13.18 -4.02
CA GLY A 221 11.37 -13.77 -5.16
C GLY A 221 12.25 -12.80 -5.98
N MET A 222 12.47 -11.59 -5.45
CA MET A 222 13.39 -10.59 -6.03
C MET A 222 14.64 -10.47 -5.17
N ASN A 223 15.75 -10.14 -5.80
CA ASN A 223 16.96 -9.77 -5.13
C ASN A 223 16.94 -8.29 -4.77
N VAL A 224 17.45 -7.96 -3.61
CA VAL A 224 17.47 -6.61 -3.05
C VAL A 224 18.88 -6.29 -2.57
N ILE A 225 19.39 -5.12 -2.95
CA ILE A 225 20.58 -4.53 -2.32
C ILE A 225 20.16 -3.19 -1.72
N PHE A 226 20.45 -3.01 -0.44
CA PHE A 226 20.13 -1.76 0.26
C PHE A 226 21.36 -1.21 0.98
N TRP A 227 21.47 0.11 1.00
CA TRP A 227 22.54 0.86 1.66
C TRP A 227 22.02 2.20 2.17
N ALA A 228 22.84 2.94 2.87
CA ALA A 228 22.53 4.31 3.28
C ALA A 228 23.78 5.19 3.21
N ASP A 229 23.56 6.46 2.95
CA ASP A 229 24.49 7.56 3.26
C ASP A 229 24.06 8.26 4.57
N ASP A 230 24.60 9.44 4.85
CA ASP A 230 24.28 10.18 6.07
C ASP A 230 22.87 10.77 6.08
N ALA A 231 22.25 10.95 4.91
CA ALA A 231 20.96 11.63 4.75
C ALA A 231 19.87 10.75 4.14
N HIS A 232 20.24 9.68 3.42
CA HIS A 232 19.29 8.87 2.67
C HIS A 232 19.53 7.37 2.85
N GLY A 233 18.43 6.61 2.80
CA GLY A 233 18.43 5.17 2.65
C GLY A 233 18.03 4.80 1.22
N PHE A 234 18.74 3.85 0.64
CA PHE A 234 18.55 3.40 -0.75
C PHE A 234 18.23 1.92 -0.78
N MET A 235 17.47 1.51 -1.77
CA MET A 235 17.15 0.11 -2.07
C MET A 235 17.06 -0.09 -3.56
N LEU A 236 17.87 -1.00 -4.09
CA LEU A 236 17.75 -1.48 -5.48
C LEU A 236 17.11 -2.86 -5.43
N ILE A 237 16.01 -3.05 -6.16
CA ILE A 237 15.20 -4.28 -6.15
C ILE A 237 14.81 -4.70 -7.55
N GLY A 238 14.97 -5.97 -7.86
CA GLY A 238 14.59 -6.56 -9.14
C GLY A 238 14.81 -8.07 -9.18
N ARG A 239 14.50 -8.68 -10.33
CA ARG A 239 14.77 -10.11 -10.57
C ARG A 239 16.18 -10.36 -11.14
N ASN A 240 16.97 -9.32 -11.33
CA ASN A 240 18.36 -9.40 -11.77
C ASN A 240 19.19 -10.24 -10.80
N PRO A 241 20.20 -10.98 -11.29
CA PRO A 241 21.19 -11.66 -10.43
C PRO A 241 21.90 -10.67 -9.49
N VAL A 242 22.29 -11.16 -8.31
CA VAL A 242 22.90 -10.34 -7.25
C VAL A 242 24.19 -9.64 -7.70
N ASP A 243 25.00 -10.31 -8.49
CA ASP A 243 26.24 -9.76 -9.09
C ASP A 243 25.95 -8.57 -9.99
N GLN A 244 24.93 -8.65 -10.84
CA GLN A 244 24.50 -7.55 -11.67
C GLN A 244 23.95 -6.39 -10.82
N LEU A 245 23.09 -6.67 -9.84
CA LEU A 245 22.59 -5.64 -8.92
C LEU A 245 23.73 -4.96 -8.16
N SER A 246 24.77 -5.71 -7.80
CA SER A 246 25.95 -5.15 -7.10
C SER A 246 26.68 -4.14 -7.97
N VAL A 247 26.87 -4.44 -9.26
CA VAL A 247 27.49 -3.51 -10.23
C VAL A 247 26.63 -2.24 -10.38
N LEU A 248 25.32 -2.39 -10.52
CA LEU A 248 24.40 -1.26 -10.63
C LEU A 248 24.38 -0.43 -9.33
N THR A 249 24.42 -1.08 -8.17
CA THR A 249 24.50 -0.42 -6.86
C THR A 249 25.75 0.45 -6.74
N GLU A 250 26.93 -0.06 -7.11
CA GLU A 250 28.16 0.73 -7.05
C GLU A 250 28.12 1.93 -8.01
N LYS A 251 27.49 1.77 -9.17
CA LYS A 251 27.26 2.89 -10.08
C LYS A 251 26.41 3.99 -9.43
N PHE A 252 25.27 3.63 -8.82
CA PHE A 252 24.43 4.61 -8.13
C PHE A 252 25.14 5.24 -6.95
N ARG A 253 25.86 4.48 -6.14
CA ARG A 253 26.63 4.99 -5.01
C ARG A 253 27.64 6.02 -5.46
N THR A 254 28.41 5.72 -6.50
CA THR A 254 29.41 6.67 -7.02
C THR A 254 28.77 7.93 -7.61
N ALA A 255 27.63 7.79 -8.29
CA ALA A 255 26.99 8.90 -8.98
C ALA A 255 26.12 9.81 -8.07
N LEU A 256 25.60 9.28 -6.96
CA LEU A 256 24.70 10.00 -6.06
C LEU A 256 25.39 10.56 -4.80
N THR A 257 26.65 10.20 -4.53
CA THR A 257 27.48 10.73 -3.43
C THR A 257 28.46 11.81 -3.86
N ALA A 258 28.41 12.22 -5.13
CA ALA A 258 29.30 13.25 -5.71
C ALA A 258 28.76 14.68 -5.54
#